data_66df5838643c2ac6ef08aff23ffb6e22
#
_entry.id   66df5838643c2ac6ef08aff23ffb6e22
#
_cell.length_a   1.000
_cell.length_b   1.000
_cell.length_c   1.000
_cell.angle_alpha   90.00
_cell.angle_beta   90.00
_cell.angle_gamma   90.00
#
_symmetry.space_group_name_H-M   'P 1'
#
loop_
_entity.id
_entity.type
_entity.pdbx_description
1 polymer ?
#
loop_
_entity_poly.entity_id
_entity_poly.type
_entity_poly.pdbx_seq_one_letter_code
_entity_poly.pdbx_strand_id
1 'polypeptide(L)'
;MNKKNLLLAAAMLLPGAAAHADEGMWTLYNLPTAVYEQMKTYGFSAPYEKLYQADDAIMKSVVNFSGYCSGVVVSPDGLVFTNHHCGFEAIRSHSTVEHDSLLNGF
;
A
#
# COMPACT_ATOMS: atom_id res chain seq x y z
N MET A 1 12.76 5.63 -50.35
CA MET A 1 12.23 5.63 -48.98
C MET A 1 12.31 7.07 -48.45
N ASN A 2 11.21 7.66 -48.01
CA ASN A 2 11.18 9.08 -47.62
C ASN A 2 11.91 9.23 -46.27
N LYS A 3 12.73 10.31 -46.14
CA LYS A 3 13.52 10.58 -44.88
C LYS A 3 12.67 10.55 -43.62
N LYS A 4 11.39 10.96 -43.72
CA LYS A 4 10.42 10.87 -42.59
C LYS A 4 10.11 9.41 -42.18
N ASN A 5 9.98 8.50 -43.16
CA ASN A 5 9.72 7.10 -42.89
C ASN A 5 10.95 6.38 -42.30
N LEU A 6 12.14 6.81 -42.68
CA LEU A 6 13.38 6.30 -42.11
C LEU A 6 13.57 6.72 -40.68
N LEU A 7 13.21 7.96 -40.32
CA LEU A 7 13.23 8.47 -38.93
C LEU A 7 12.19 7.77 -38.05
N LEU A 8 11.00 7.50 -38.59
CA LEU A 8 9.98 6.73 -37.85
C LEU A 8 10.43 5.29 -37.58
N ALA A 9 11.04 4.63 -38.61
CA ALA A 9 11.56 3.28 -38.44
C ALA A 9 12.73 3.21 -37.45
N ALA A 10 13.60 4.24 -37.43
CA ALA A 10 14.70 4.34 -36.48
C ALA A 10 14.19 4.61 -35.02
N ALA A 11 13.11 5.36 -34.87
CA ALA A 11 12.47 5.60 -33.55
C ALA A 11 11.82 4.33 -32.99
N MET A 12 11.32 3.42 -33.87
CA MET A 12 10.77 2.14 -33.41
C MET A 12 11.85 1.09 -33.09
N LEU A 13 13.10 1.33 -33.47
CA LEU A 13 14.25 0.48 -33.17
C LEU A 13 15.02 0.93 -31.91
N LEU A 14 14.61 2.03 -31.28
CA LEU A 14 15.11 2.35 -29.95
C LEU A 14 14.63 1.22 -29.03
N PRO A 15 15.55 0.48 -28.38
CA PRO A 15 15.15 -0.48 -27.37
C PRO A 15 14.31 0.30 -26.37
N GLY A 16 13.04 -0.05 -26.26
CA GLY A 16 12.19 0.50 -25.21
C GLY A 16 13.00 0.41 -23.94
N ALA A 17 13.15 1.51 -23.22
CA ALA A 17 13.78 1.47 -21.91
C ALA A 17 13.11 0.31 -21.18
N ALA A 18 13.86 -0.76 -20.93
CA ALA A 18 13.33 -1.90 -20.22
C ALA A 18 12.85 -1.37 -18.89
N ALA A 19 11.54 -1.23 -18.73
CA ALA A 19 10.96 -0.89 -17.46
C ALA A 19 11.24 -2.08 -16.56
N HIS A 20 12.32 -2.02 -15.81
CA HIS A 20 12.59 -2.98 -14.74
C HIS A 20 11.62 -2.66 -13.63
N ALA A 21 10.62 -3.53 -13.46
CA ALA A 21 9.84 -3.57 -12.24
C ALA A 21 10.59 -4.44 -11.25
N ASP A 22 10.79 -3.93 -10.04
CA ASP A 22 11.32 -4.75 -8.96
C ASP A 22 10.28 -5.78 -8.58
N GLU A 23 10.65 -7.05 -8.58
CA GLU A 23 9.78 -8.15 -8.23
C GLU A 23 9.90 -8.46 -6.74
N GLY A 24 8.78 -8.84 -6.14
CA GLY A 24 8.71 -9.34 -4.78
C GLY A 24 7.63 -8.64 -3.95
N MET A 25 7.14 -9.40 -2.97
CA MET A 25 6.25 -8.89 -1.93
C MET A 25 6.90 -9.17 -0.58
N TRP A 26 7.59 -8.17 -0.06
CA TRP A 26 8.37 -8.30 1.17
C TRP A 26 7.54 -7.84 2.36
N THR A 27 7.51 -8.66 3.40
CA THR A 27 6.90 -8.26 4.67
C THR A 27 7.89 -7.45 5.49
N LEU A 28 7.39 -6.50 6.29
CA LEU A 28 8.26 -5.62 7.09
C LEU A 28 9.13 -6.39 8.09
N TYR A 29 8.62 -7.51 8.62
CA TYR A 29 9.38 -8.33 9.57
C TYR A 29 10.47 -9.20 8.92
N ASN A 30 10.44 -9.37 7.62
CA ASN A 30 11.39 -10.18 6.85
C ASN A 30 11.83 -9.45 5.57
N LEU A 31 12.12 -8.16 5.70
CA LEU A 31 12.64 -7.36 4.60
C LEU A 31 14.14 -7.62 4.44
N PRO A 32 14.59 -8.19 3.29
CA PRO A 32 16.02 -8.40 3.06
C PRO A 32 16.80 -7.09 3.04
N THR A 33 18.00 -7.07 3.62
CA THR A 33 18.85 -5.88 3.64
C THR A 33 19.11 -5.33 2.23
N ALA A 34 19.32 -6.19 1.23
CA ALA A 34 19.54 -5.76 -0.15
C ALA A 34 18.34 -4.99 -0.71
N VAL A 35 17.11 -5.42 -0.39
CA VAL A 35 15.88 -4.73 -0.80
C VAL A 35 15.78 -3.37 -0.10
N TYR A 36 16.09 -3.30 1.19
CA TYR A 36 16.10 -2.04 1.92
C TYR A 36 17.15 -1.06 1.35
N GLU A 37 18.36 -1.52 1.04
CA GLU A 37 19.38 -0.68 0.40
C GLU A 37 18.92 -0.18 -0.98
N GLN A 38 18.24 -1.02 -1.77
CA GLN A 38 17.66 -0.60 -3.04
C GLN A 38 16.54 0.45 -2.85
N MET A 39 15.66 0.29 -1.86
CA MET A 39 14.65 1.30 -1.52
C MET A 39 15.29 2.66 -1.22
N LYS A 40 16.44 2.69 -0.55
CA LYS A 40 17.18 3.94 -0.32
C LYS A 40 17.64 4.61 -1.61
N THR A 41 18.03 3.85 -2.61
CA THR A 41 18.40 4.42 -3.93
C THR A 41 17.22 5.09 -4.63
N TYR A 42 16.00 4.68 -4.32
CA TYR A 42 14.75 5.30 -4.82
C TYR A 42 14.23 6.44 -3.93
N GLY A 43 15.01 6.84 -2.92
CA GLY A 43 14.66 7.98 -2.06
C GLY A 43 13.96 7.61 -0.75
N PHE A 44 13.85 6.32 -0.40
CA PHE A 44 13.33 5.93 0.89
C PHE A 44 14.33 6.31 2.01
N SER A 45 13.88 7.11 2.97
CA SER A 45 14.75 7.72 3.98
C SER A 45 14.50 7.25 5.42
N ALA A 46 13.43 6.48 5.67
CA ALA A 46 13.15 6.00 7.01
C ALA A 46 14.19 4.97 7.47
N PRO A 47 14.70 5.04 8.70
CA PRO A 47 15.59 4.02 9.27
C PRO A 47 14.94 2.63 9.28
N TYR A 48 15.74 1.58 9.11
CA TYR A 48 15.23 0.20 9.09
C TYR A 48 14.42 -0.16 10.34
N GLU A 49 14.87 0.30 11.50
CA GLU A 49 14.23 0.06 12.80
C GLU A 49 12.81 0.63 12.85
N LYS A 50 12.55 1.73 12.13
CA LYS A 50 11.22 2.35 12.02
C LYS A 50 10.21 1.55 11.21
N LEU A 51 10.68 0.57 10.43
CA LEU A 51 9.77 -0.31 9.70
C LEU A 51 9.16 -1.38 10.61
N TYR A 52 9.96 -1.98 11.51
CA TYR A 52 9.54 -3.14 12.29
C TYR A 52 9.93 -3.12 13.76
N GLN A 53 11.17 -2.77 14.11
CA GLN A 53 11.76 -3.04 15.43
C GLN A 53 11.45 -1.98 16.48
N ALA A 54 11.42 -0.70 16.13
CA ALA A 54 11.21 0.39 17.07
C ALA A 54 9.82 0.35 17.72
N ASP A 55 9.68 0.97 18.90
CA ASP A 55 8.38 1.05 19.59
C ASP A 55 7.34 1.84 18.80
N ASP A 56 7.77 2.78 17.99
CA ASP A 56 6.97 3.56 17.04
C ASP A 56 7.12 3.07 15.59
N ALA A 57 7.45 1.80 15.38
CA ALA A 57 7.59 1.24 14.04
C ALA A 57 6.26 1.22 13.29
N ILE A 58 6.33 1.45 11.98
CA ILE A 58 5.16 1.48 11.07
C ILE A 58 4.35 0.18 11.17
N MET A 59 5.02 -0.96 11.30
CA MET A 59 4.35 -2.27 11.42
C MET A 59 3.37 -2.33 12.61
N LYS A 60 3.64 -1.61 13.69
CA LYS A 60 2.78 -1.59 14.89
C LYS A 60 1.47 -0.84 14.69
N SER A 61 1.34 -0.04 13.64
CA SER A 61 0.08 0.61 13.25
C SER A 61 -0.82 -0.29 12.39
N VAL A 62 -0.29 -1.39 11.86
CA VAL A 62 -1.05 -2.33 11.03
C VAL A 62 -1.90 -3.24 11.91
N VAL A 63 -3.18 -3.33 11.59
CA VAL A 63 -4.17 -4.10 12.37
C VAL A 63 -4.72 -5.25 11.53
N ASN A 64 -4.77 -6.44 12.12
CA ASN A 64 -5.60 -7.52 11.60
C ASN A 64 -7.04 -7.26 12.04
N PHE A 65 -7.86 -6.76 11.11
CA PHE A 65 -9.24 -6.40 11.38
C PHE A 65 -10.15 -7.61 11.20
N SER A 66 -10.64 -8.13 12.32
CA SER A 66 -11.58 -9.29 12.38
C SER A 66 -11.07 -10.58 11.72
N GLY A 67 -9.77 -10.72 11.47
CA GLY A 67 -9.17 -11.93 10.89
C GLY A 67 -9.26 -12.06 9.36
N TYR A 68 -9.98 -11.19 8.68
CA TYR A 68 -10.19 -11.23 7.21
C TYR A 68 -9.87 -9.94 6.49
N CYS A 69 -9.65 -8.85 7.22
CA CYS A 69 -9.32 -7.55 6.67
C CYS A 69 -8.06 -6.95 7.30
N SER A 70 -7.54 -5.92 6.68
CA SER A 70 -6.48 -5.08 7.23
C SER A 70 -7.04 -3.72 7.62
N GLY A 71 -6.47 -3.15 8.68
CA GLY A 71 -6.70 -1.77 9.08
C GLY A 71 -5.39 -1.10 9.46
N VAL A 72 -5.44 0.20 9.71
CA VAL A 72 -4.30 0.98 10.17
C VAL A 72 -4.74 1.95 11.27
N VAL A 73 -3.98 1.95 12.36
CA VAL A 73 -4.14 2.95 13.44
C VAL A 73 -3.51 4.26 12.97
N VAL A 74 -4.27 5.34 12.97
CA VAL A 74 -3.87 6.64 12.42
C VAL A 74 -3.85 7.77 13.45
N SER A 75 -4.16 7.47 14.71
CA SER A 75 -4.07 8.45 15.81
C SER A 75 -3.61 7.80 17.11
N PRO A 76 -3.05 8.59 18.04
CA PRO A 76 -2.69 8.10 19.37
C PRO A 76 -3.91 7.69 20.21
N ASP A 77 -5.10 8.16 19.85
CA ASP A 77 -6.37 7.88 20.55
C ASP A 77 -7.06 6.61 20.02
N GLY A 78 -6.39 5.86 19.11
CA GLY A 78 -6.89 4.59 18.63
C GLY A 78 -7.84 4.69 17.43
N LEU A 79 -7.82 5.80 16.64
CA LEU A 79 -8.57 5.86 15.40
C LEU A 79 -8.01 4.87 14.38
N VAL A 80 -8.87 3.98 13.89
CA VAL A 80 -8.51 2.94 12.92
C VAL A 80 -9.21 3.21 11.60
N PHE A 81 -8.44 3.17 10.52
CA PHE A 81 -8.97 3.16 9.15
C PHE A 81 -8.96 1.73 8.61
N THR A 82 -10.07 1.37 7.97
CA THR A 82 -10.22 0.12 7.24
C THR A 82 -11.14 0.34 6.03
N ASN A 83 -11.38 -0.70 5.23
CA ASN A 83 -12.29 -0.60 4.10
C ASN A 83 -13.76 -0.72 4.57
N HIS A 84 -14.66 -0.04 3.88
CA HIS A 84 -16.10 -0.08 4.19
C HIS A 84 -16.64 -1.52 4.26
N HIS A 85 -16.29 -2.38 3.29
CA HIS A 85 -16.76 -3.76 3.26
C HIS A 85 -16.32 -4.59 4.48
N CYS A 86 -15.22 -4.19 5.14
CA CYS A 86 -14.74 -4.89 6.33
C CYS A 86 -15.61 -4.63 7.57
N GLY A 87 -16.25 -3.46 7.64
CA GLY A 87 -17.17 -3.08 8.72
C GLY A 87 -18.64 -3.27 8.38
N PHE A 88 -18.98 -3.59 7.12
CA PHE A 88 -20.35 -3.58 6.60
C PHE A 88 -21.30 -4.43 7.43
N GLU A 89 -20.96 -5.68 7.74
CA GLU A 89 -21.83 -6.56 8.51
C GLU A 89 -22.03 -6.10 9.96
N ALA A 90 -21.01 -5.52 10.58
CA ALA A 90 -21.13 -4.93 11.91
C ALA A 90 -22.09 -3.73 11.89
N ILE A 91 -21.92 -2.82 10.92
CA ILE A 91 -22.81 -1.66 10.76
C ILE A 91 -24.25 -2.13 10.49
N ARG A 92 -24.42 -3.11 9.57
CA ARG A 92 -25.72 -3.68 9.24
C ARG A 92 -26.41 -4.31 10.46
N SER A 93 -25.67 -5.04 11.28
CA SER A 93 -26.22 -5.70 12.48
C SER A 93 -26.70 -4.73 13.55
N HIS A 94 -26.16 -3.52 13.56
CA HIS A 94 -26.55 -2.42 14.47
C HIS A 94 -27.58 -1.47 13.85
N SER A 95 -27.87 -1.59 12.54
CA SER A 95 -28.89 -0.77 11.88
C SER A 95 -30.29 -1.30 12.16
N THR A 96 -31.24 -0.39 12.37
CA THR A 96 -32.67 -0.66 12.47
C THR A 96 -33.43 0.17 11.46
N VAL A 97 -34.75 -0.06 11.36
CA VAL A 97 -35.61 0.75 10.48
C VAL A 97 -35.65 2.22 10.92
N GLU A 98 -35.55 2.47 12.24
CA GLU A 98 -35.57 3.83 12.81
C GLU A 98 -34.17 4.48 12.80
N HIS A 99 -33.11 3.65 12.80
CA HIS A 99 -31.71 4.09 12.82
C HIS A 99 -30.89 3.33 11.78
N ASP A 100 -31.01 3.76 10.52
CA ASP A 100 -30.26 3.17 9.41
C ASP A 100 -28.83 3.74 9.38
N SER A 101 -27.92 3.06 10.08
CA SER A 101 -26.51 3.44 10.11
C SER A 101 -25.77 3.19 8.80
N LEU A 102 -26.29 2.35 7.89
CA LEU A 102 -25.72 2.18 6.57
C LEU A 102 -25.97 3.40 5.67
N LEU A 103 -27.13 4.03 5.81
CA LEU A 103 -27.50 5.21 5.03
C LEU A 103 -27.01 6.51 5.67
N ASN A 104 -27.14 6.63 6.98
CA ASN A 104 -26.94 7.89 7.70
C ASN A 104 -25.58 8.01 8.40
N GLY A 105 -24.79 6.95 8.43
CA GLY A 105 -23.57 6.86 9.22
C GLY A 105 -23.85 6.37 10.65
N PHE A 106 -22.75 6.05 11.36
CA PHE A 106 -22.79 5.47 12.71
C PHE A 106 -22.45 6.52 13.77
#